data_eaf62a11c1c4fe048d10a1628112cf3b
#
_entry.id   eaf62a11c1c4fe048d10a1628112cf3b
#
_cell.length_a   1.000
_cell.length_b   1.000
_cell.length_c   1.000
_cell.angle_alpha   90.00
_cell.angle_beta   90.00
_cell.angle_gamma   90.00
#
_symmetry.space_group_name_H-M   'P 1'
#
loop_
_entity.id
_entity.type
_entity.pdbx_description
1 polymer ?
#
loop_
_entity_poly.entity_id
_entity_poly.type
_entity_poly.pdbx_seq_one_letter_code
_entity_poly.pdbx_strand_id
1 'polypeptide(L)' 'MSDIDKIKQLRQSTGAGFKDCSTAIEEAKGDLNKAAEILRIKGISKASKKCLV' A
#
# COMPACT_ATOMS: atom_id res chain seq x y z
N MET A 1 -10.22 9.25 -9.79
CA MET A 1 -9.28 9.58 -8.72
C MET A 1 -7.86 9.68 -9.26
N SER A 2 -7.13 10.64 -8.77
CA SER A 2 -5.74 10.78 -9.20
C SER A 2 -4.85 9.84 -8.41
N ASP A 3 -3.65 9.63 -8.93
CA ASP A 3 -2.71 8.76 -8.24
C ASP A 3 -2.36 9.27 -6.86
N ILE A 4 -2.32 10.59 -6.72
CA ILE A 4 -1.97 11.19 -5.44
C ILE A 4 -3.01 10.84 -4.38
N ASP A 5 -4.28 10.87 -4.76
CA ASP A 5 -5.34 10.49 -3.82
C ASP A 5 -5.19 9.05 -3.39
N LYS A 6 -4.89 8.19 -4.33
CA LYS A 6 -4.69 6.78 -4.02
C LYS A 6 -3.50 6.59 -3.08
N ILE A 7 -2.43 7.31 -3.34
CA ILE A 7 -1.24 7.22 -2.51
C ILE A 7 -1.56 7.67 -1.10
N LYS A 8 -2.31 8.75 -0.96
CA LYS A 8 -2.66 9.26 0.35
C LYS A 8 -3.48 8.23 1.14
N GLN A 9 -4.46 7.66 0.48
CA GLN A 9 -5.29 6.64 1.14
C GLN A 9 -4.44 5.45 1.56
N LEU A 10 -3.56 5.04 0.69
CA LEU A 10 -2.71 3.90 0.98
C LEU A 10 -1.78 4.19 2.15
N ARG A 11 -1.24 5.39 2.19
CA ARG A 11 -0.36 5.77 3.29
C ARG A 11 -1.09 5.70 4.62
N GLN A 12 -2.31 6.21 4.66
CA GLN A 12 -3.08 6.19 5.90
C GLN A 12 -3.47 4.77 6.28
N SER A 13 -3.70 3.95 5.29
CA SER A 13 -4.16 2.59 5.54
C SER A 13 -3.01 1.67 5.97
N THR A 14 -1.88 1.81 5.31
CA THR A 14 -0.75 0.91 5.55
C THR A 14 0.34 1.54 6.40
N GLY A 15 0.44 2.85 6.38
CA GLY A 15 1.50 3.52 7.10
C GLY A 15 2.81 3.54 6.36
N ALA A 16 2.82 3.10 5.12
CA ALA A 16 4.04 3.11 4.31
C ALA A 16 4.37 4.51 3.85
N GLY A 17 5.61 4.71 3.44
CA GLY A 17 6.03 6.01 2.94
C GLY A 17 5.42 6.33 1.59
N PHE A 18 5.50 7.60 1.22
CA PHE A 18 4.93 8.04 -0.05
C PHE A 18 5.53 7.26 -1.21
N LYS A 19 6.84 7.12 -1.20
CA LYS A 19 7.53 6.44 -2.26
C LYS A 19 7.10 4.98 -2.37
N ASP A 20 6.99 4.33 -1.23
CA ASP A 20 6.58 2.93 -1.21
C ASP A 20 5.17 2.78 -1.76
N CYS A 21 4.27 3.67 -1.36
CA CYS A 21 2.91 3.62 -1.86
C CYS A 21 2.87 3.87 -3.36
N SER A 22 3.66 4.82 -3.82
CA SER A 22 3.70 5.14 -5.24
C SER A 22 4.15 3.92 -6.05
N THR A 23 5.21 3.28 -5.60
CA THR A 23 5.71 2.10 -6.28
C THR A 23 4.67 0.98 -6.26
N ALA A 24 4.04 0.78 -5.11
CA ALA A 24 3.03 -0.26 -4.99
C ALA A 24 1.87 -0.02 -5.94
N ILE A 25 1.42 1.22 -6.03
CA ILE A 25 0.31 1.54 -6.91
C ILE A 25 0.72 1.34 -8.36
N GLU A 26 1.95 1.67 -8.68
CA GLU A 26 2.45 1.46 -10.02
C GLU A 26 2.43 -0.02 -10.39
N GLU A 27 2.91 -0.84 -9.50
CA GLU A 27 2.94 -2.28 -9.73
C GLU A 27 1.53 -2.85 -9.75
N ALA A 28 0.64 -2.25 -8.98
CA ALA A 28 -0.74 -2.68 -8.93
C ALA A 28 -1.58 -2.08 -10.06
N LYS A 29 -0.96 -1.24 -10.88
CA LYS A 29 -1.65 -0.60 -12.00
C LYS A 29 -2.84 0.20 -11.53
N GLY A 30 -2.65 0.92 -10.45
CA GLY A 30 -3.68 1.79 -9.91
C GLY A 30 -4.68 1.11 -8.99
N ASP A 31 -4.45 -0.13 -8.64
CA ASP A 31 -5.37 -0.90 -7.80
C ASP A 31 -4.94 -0.75 -6.34
N LEU A 32 -5.78 -0.09 -5.53
CA LEU A 32 -5.46 0.13 -4.14
C LEU A 32 -5.35 -1.18 -3.36
N ASN A 33 -6.27 -2.09 -3.59
CA ASN A 33 -6.24 -3.38 -2.91
C ASN A 33 -4.96 -4.13 -3.23
N LYS A 34 -4.62 -4.14 -4.50
CA LYS A 34 -3.42 -4.83 -4.93
C LYS A 34 -2.17 -4.14 -4.37
N ALA A 35 -2.17 -2.82 -4.38
CA ALA A 35 -1.04 -2.07 -3.85
C ALA A 35 -0.84 -2.37 -2.37
N ALA A 36 -1.93 -2.42 -1.62
CA ALA A 36 -1.83 -2.73 -0.20
C ALA A 36 -1.26 -4.13 0.00
N GLU A 37 -1.67 -5.07 -0.82
CA GLU A 37 -1.15 -6.42 -0.72
C GLU A 37 0.34 -6.46 -1.05
N ILE A 38 0.73 -5.71 -2.07
CA ILE A 38 2.15 -5.64 -2.44
C ILE A 38 2.97 -5.14 -1.27
N LEU A 39 2.50 -4.08 -0.62
CA LEU A 39 3.20 -3.52 0.53
C LEU A 39 3.29 -4.53 1.66
N ARG A 40 2.24 -5.30 1.85
CA ARG A 40 2.23 -6.31 2.89
C ARG A 40 3.25 -7.41 2.61
N ILE A 41 3.28 -7.85 1.36
CA ILE A 41 4.20 -8.91 0.98
C ILE A 41 5.64 -8.46 1.14
N LYS A 42 5.91 -7.21 0.82
CA LYS A 42 7.26 -6.68 0.94
C LYS A 42 7.63 -6.36 2.39
N GLY A 43 6.68 -6.42 3.28
CA GLY A 43 6.93 -6.13 4.67
C GLY A 43 7.04 -4.65 4.97
N ILE A 44 6.51 -3.81 4.11
CA ILE A 44 6.56 -2.37 4.29
C ILE A 44 5.38 -1.88 5.11
N SER A 45 4.24 -2.53 4.94
CA SER A 45 3.03 -2.11 5.63
C SER A 45 3.13 -2.40 7.11
N LYS A 46 2.71 -1.46 7.91
CA LYS A 46 2.70 -1.63 9.36
C LYS A 46 1.42 -2.23 9.87
N ALA A 47 0.41 -2.25 9.08
CA ALA A 47 -0.88 -2.81 9.47
C ALA A 47 -0.86 -4.31 9.23
N SER A 48 -0.12 -5.02 9.98
CA SER A 48 -0.06 -6.45 9.77
C SER A 48 -0.88 -7.13 10.83
N LYS A 49 -1.32 -7.64 10.73
CA LYS A 49 -1.79 -8.32 11.73
C LYS A 49 -1.80 -9.76 11.62
N LYS A 50 -1.68 -10.23 11.58
CA LYS A 50 -1.75 -11.33 11.46
C LYS A 50 -1.70 -12.28 12.07
N CYS A 51 -1.80 -12.59 12.34
CA CYS A 51 -1.69 -13.40 12.90
C CYS A 51 -1.65 -14.56 12.83
N LEU A 52 -1.68 -15.05 12.90
CA LEU A 52 -1.68 -16.05 12.97
C LEU A 52 -1.69 -16.90 13.24
N VAL A 53 -1.61 -17.28 13.35
CA VAL A 53 -1.55 -18.07 13.66
C VAL A 53 -1.26 -18.57 13.82
#